data_97225617fd4d9d59f4ed24895ad2e35f
#
_entry.id   97225617fd4d9d59f4ed24895ad2e35f
#
_cell.length_a   1.000
_cell.length_b   1.000
_cell.length_c   1.000
_cell.angle_alpha   90.00
_cell.angle_beta   90.00
_cell.angle_gamma   90.00
#
_symmetry.space_group_name_H-M   'P 1'
#
loop_
_entity.id
_entity.type
_entity.pdbx_description
1 polymer ?
#
loop_
_entity_poly.entity_id
_entity_poly.type
_entity_poly.pdbx_seq_one_letter_code
_entity_poly.pdbx_strand_id
1 'polypeptide(L)'
;DLLNPSPYMFYLNTPNTILMGSSPELNLRVSGPDTRNVEIRPIAGTKPRGRVGKTIDADTDFRYEAELKIDRKELAEHMMLVDLARNDIARVAQPGTRVVTELLTVEKYESVQHLVSNVKGTLASKLDALSAYLATMNMGTLTGAPKIEAMKLIRLLEKTKRGYYGG
;
A
#
# COMPACT_ATOMS: atom_id res chain seq x y z
N ASP A 1 -15.09 15.63 2.16
CA ASP A 1 -14.82 14.61 1.34
C ASP A 1 -15.02 14.76 -0.17
N LEU A 2 -15.35 15.97 -0.64
CA LEU A 2 -15.43 16.28 -2.06
C LEU A 2 -14.07 16.36 -2.75
N LEU A 3 -12.98 16.55 -1.97
CA LEU A 3 -11.63 16.75 -2.49
C LEU A 3 -10.78 15.48 -2.51
N ASN A 4 -11.08 14.53 -1.66
CA ASN A 4 -10.35 13.26 -1.56
C ASN A 4 -11.29 12.12 -1.20
N PRO A 5 -12.13 11.66 -2.14
CA PRO A 5 -12.99 10.51 -1.92
C PRO A 5 -12.12 9.25 -1.73
N SER A 6 -12.18 8.67 -0.54
CA SER A 6 -11.43 7.47 -0.20
C SER A 6 -12.34 6.47 0.50
N PRO A 7 -12.21 5.16 0.23
CA PRO A 7 -12.97 4.14 0.93
C PRO A 7 -12.53 3.96 2.40
N TYR A 8 -11.35 4.47 2.77
CA TYR A 8 -10.77 4.29 4.10
C TYR A 8 -10.71 5.61 4.86
N MET A 9 -11.88 6.11 5.27
CA MET A 9 -11.99 7.27 6.15
C MET A 9 -12.07 6.84 7.59
N PHE A 10 -11.38 7.58 8.48
CA PHE A 10 -11.41 7.29 9.91
C PHE A 10 -11.46 8.56 10.75
N TYR A 11 -12.07 8.43 11.91
CA TYR A 11 -12.09 9.44 12.97
C TYR A 11 -11.92 8.71 14.31
N LEU A 12 -10.81 8.93 14.99
CA LEU A 12 -10.49 8.35 16.28
C LEU A 12 -10.37 9.49 17.31
N ASN A 13 -11.23 9.45 18.30
CA ASN A 13 -11.20 10.40 19.42
C ASN A 13 -10.68 9.68 20.67
N THR A 14 -9.47 10.07 21.10
CA THR A 14 -8.83 9.54 22.30
C THR A 14 -8.72 10.65 23.36
N PRO A 15 -8.47 10.32 24.64
CA PRO A 15 -8.37 11.34 25.69
C PRO A 15 -7.37 12.48 25.40
N ASN A 16 -6.32 12.21 24.66
CA ASN A 16 -5.22 13.15 24.42
C ASN A 16 -5.05 13.58 22.97
N THR A 17 -5.75 12.97 22.02
CA THR A 17 -5.51 13.20 20.60
C THR A 17 -6.74 12.84 19.77
N ILE A 18 -7.06 13.68 18.79
CA ILE A 18 -8.02 13.39 17.76
C ILE A 18 -7.25 13.07 16.47
N LEU A 19 -7.50 11.88 15.90
CA LEU A 19 -6.94 11.48 14.62
C LEU A 19 -8.06 11.36 13.60
N MET A 20 -7.88 11.99 12.45
CA MET A 20 -8.80 11.86 11.34
C MET A 20 -8.01 11.74 10.03
N GLY A 21 -8.52 10.98 9.11
CA GLY A 21 -7.86 10.82 7.83
C GLY A 21 -8.73 10.17 6.76
N SER A 22 -8.24 10.27 5.53
CA SER A 22 -8.81 9.68 4.34
C SER A 22 -7.66 9.04 3.56
N SER A 23 -7.60 7.71 3.54
CA SER A 23 -6.52 6.95 2.90
C SER A 23 -7.00 6.25 1.62
N PRO A 24 -6.29 6.37 0.50
CA PRO A 24 -6.57 5.60 -0.71
C PRO A 24 -5.98 4.18 -0.65
N GLU A 25 -5.05 3.94 0.25
CA GLU A 25 -4.22 2.74 0.26
C GLU A 25 -4.77 1.65 1.17
N LEU A 26 -4.80 0.42 0.66
CA LEU A 26 -5.12 -0.79 1.40
C LEU A 26 -3.84 -1.40 1.96
N ASN A 27 -3.64 -1.32 3.28
CA ASN A 27 -2.51 -1.99 3.93
C ASN A 27 -2.68 -3.52 3.91
N LEU A 28 -3.80 -4.00 4.40
CA LEU A 28 -4.10 -5.43 4.46
C LEU A 28 -5.61 -5.66 4.37
N ARG A 29 -6.03 -6.64 3.58
CA ARG A 29 -7.41 -7.15 3.58
C ARG A 29 -7.42 -8.64 3.86
N VAL A 30 -8.29 -9.04 4.77
CA VAL A 30 -8.64 -10.45 4.98
C VAL A 30 -10.12 -10.62 4.62
N SER A 31 -10.42 -11.54 3.72
CA SER A 31 -11.77 -11.75 3.19
C SER A 31 -12.08 -13.22 2.94
N GLY A 32 -13.34 -13.55 2.91
CA GLY A 32 -13.87 -14.91 2.70
C GLY A 32 -14.45 -15.53 3.96
N PRO A 33 -15.55 -16.32 3.84
CA PRO A 33 -16.20 -16.93 5.00
C PRO A 33 -15.39 -18.12 5.56
N ASP A 34 -15.08 -19.10 4.75
CA ASP A 34 -14.42 -20.35 5.16
C ASP A 34 -12.93 -20.36 4.77
N THR A 35 -12.65 -20.17 3.50
CA THR A 35 -11.28 -20.00 3.00
C THR A 35 -10.99 -18.52 2.93
N ARG A 36 -10.25 -18.04 3.92
CA ARG A 36 -9.91 -16.62 4.01
C ARG A 36 -8.72 -16.29 3.13
N ASN A 37 -8.89 -15.28 2.28
CA ASN A 37 -7.81 -14.70 1.50
C ASN A 37 -7.21 -13.51 2.25
N VAL A 38 -5.90 -13.37 2.11
CA VAL A 38 -5.16 -12.21 2.60
C VAL A 38 -4.53 -11.51 1.40
N GLU A 39 -4.62 -10.18 1.34
CA GLU A 39 -4.06 -9.39 0.25
C GLU A 39 -3.44 -8.08 0.74
N ILE A 40 -2.39 -7.66 0.06
CA ILE A 40 -1.72 -6.36 0.19
C ILE A 40 -1.64 -5.75 -1.20
N ARG A 41 -1.97 -4.47 -1.31
CA ARG A 41 -1.91 -3.73 -2.58
C ARG A 41 -0.89 -2.59 -2.48
N PRO A 42 0.39 -2.85 -2.79
CA PRO A 42 1.38 -1.78 -2.85
C PRO A 42 1.04 -0.79 -3.96
N ILE A 43 1.10 0.49 -3.59
CA ILE A 43 0.92 1.64 -4.48
C ILE A 43 2.20 2.46 -4.42
N ALA A 44 2.86 2.65 -5.56
CA ALA A 44 4.03 3.52 -5.67
C ALA A 44 4.17 4.01 -7.10
N GLY A 45 4.77 5.18 -7.25
CA GLY A 45 4.81 5.85 -8.53
C GLY A 45 3.53 6.65 -8.79
N THR A 46 3.70 7.95 -9.03
CA THR A 46 2.57 8.87 -9.19
C THR A 46 2.83 9.85 -10.33
N LYS A 47 1.86 9.99 -11.19
CA LYS A 47 1.77 11.08 -12.18
C LYS A 47 0.42 11.78 -12.05
N PRO A 48 0.34 13.08 -12.38
CA PRO A 48 -0.95 13.75 -12.48
C PRO A 48 -1.77 13.16 -13.63
N ARG A 49 -3.07 13.40 -13.62
CA ARG A 49 -3.93 13.19 -14.80
C ARG A 49 -3.59 14.23 -15.85
N GLY A 50 -3.58 13.83 -17.12
CA GLY A 50 -3.48 14.76 -18.23
C GLY A 50 -4.73 15.61 -18.33
N ARG A 51 -4.62 16.93 -18.12
CA ARG A 51 -5.77 17.84 -18.14
C ARG A 51 -5.49 19.10 -18.94
N VAL A 52 -6.53 19.59 -19.62
CA VAL A 52 -6.62 20.94 -20.16
C VAL A 52 -7.77 21.64 -19.45
N GLY A 53 -7.45 22.57 -18.56
CA GLY A 53 -8.42 23.15 -17.64
C GLY A 53 -9.02 22.09 -16.70
N LYS A 54 -10.34 21.89 -16.76
CA LYS A 54 -11.05 20.89 -15.93
C LYS A 54 -11.26 19.55 -16.65
N THR A 55 -10.98 19.47 -17.96
CA THR A 55 -11.26 18.28 -18.77
C THR A 55 -10.03 17.40 -18.91
N ILE A 56 -10.23 16.08 -18.91
CA ILE A 56 -9.16 15.13 -19.21
C ILE A 56 -8.79 15.24 -20.69
N ASP A 57 -7.52 15.46 -20.96
CA ASP A 57 -6.92 15.37 -22.28
C ASP A 57 -6.31 13.97 -22.43
N ALA A 58 -6.91 13.18 -23.31
CA ALA A 58 -6.59 11.77 -23.46
C ALA A 58 -5.13 11.52 -23.88
N ASP A 59 -4.59 12.35 -24.77
CA ASP A 59 -3.23 12.19 -25.28
C ASP A 59 -2.19 12.49 -24.19
N THR A 60 -2.36 13.57 -23.45
CA THR A 60 -1.49 13.90 -22.32
C THR A 60 -1.60 12.88 -21.19
N ASP A 61 -2.82 12.41 -20.91
CA ASP A 61 -3.07 11.39 -19.89
C ASP A 61 -2.38 10.05 -20.23
N PHE A 62 -2.47 9.64 -21.49
CA PHE A 62 -1.78 8.47 -22.00
C PHE A 62 -0.26 8.63 -21.98
N ARG A 63 0.26 9.81 -22.35
CA ARG A 63 1.69 10.09 -22.25
C ARG A 63 2.21 9.98 -20.82
N TYR A 64 1.51 10.52 -19.84
CA TYR A 64 1.89 10.40 -18.42
C TYR A 64 1.83 8.97 -17.92
N GLU A 65 0.85 8.18 -18.38
CA GLU A 65 0.81 6.75 -18.11
C GLU A 65 2.03 6.02 -18.69
N ALA A 66 2.39 6.30 -19.93
CA ALA A 66 3.55 5.71 -20.59
C ALA A 66 4.86 6.09 -19.89
N GLU A 67 5.02 7.37 -19.55
CA GLU A 67 6.17 7.85 -18.77
C GLU A 67 6.29 7.13 -17.43
N LEU A 68 5.17 6.95 -16.72
CA LEU A 68 5.15 6.25 -15.42
C LEU A 68 5.59 4.79 -15.55
N LYS A 69 5.17 4.11 -16.62
CA LYS A 69 5.51 2.70 -16.89
C LYS A 69 6.97 2.47 -17.27
N ILE A 70 7.71 3.51 -17.64
CA ILE A 70 9.13 3.39 -18.03
C ILE A 70 10.08 4.13 -17.08
N ASP A 71 9.57 4.83 -16.07
CA ASP A 71 10.39 5.54 -15.10
C ASP A 71 11.14 4.54 -14.21
N ARG A 72 12.45 4.49 -14.39
CA ARG A 72 13.31 3.51 -13.70
C ARG A 72 13.29 3.64 -12.19
N LYS A 73 13.18 4.86 -11.67
CA LYS A 73 13.13 5.12 -10.23
C LYS A 73 11.82 4.63 -9.66
N GLU A 74 10.70 5.02 -10.26
CA GLU A 74 9.37 4.63 -9.82
C GLU A 74 9.18 3.10 -9.90
N LEU A 75 9.66 2.48 -10.97
CA LEU A 75 9.64 1.02 -11.12
C LEU A 75 10.47 0.31 -10.06
N ALA A 76 11.69 0.79 -9.77
CA ALA A 76 12.56 0.18 -8.76
C ALA A 76 11.93 0.29 -7.34
N GLU A 77 11.37 1.44 -7.00
CA GLU A 77 10.65 1.66 -5.74
C GLU A 77 9.44 0.75 -5.65
N HIS A 78 8.64 0.69 -6.71
CA HIS A 78 7.44 -0.16 -6.73
C HIS A 78 7.79 -1.64 -6.59
N MET A 79 8.79 -2.14 -7.30
CA MET A 79 9.24 -3.54 -7.20
C MET A 79 9.75 -3.87 -5.80
N MET A 80 10.43 -2.94 -5.13
CA MET A 80 10.83 -3.10 -3.73
C MET A 80 9.60 -3.27 -2.82
N LEU A 81 8.55 -2.49 -3.01
CA LEU A 81 7.31 -2.61 -2.23
C LEU A 81 6.53 -3.88 -2.56
N VAL A 82 6.55 -4.33 -3.81
CA VAL A 82 5.96 -5.63 -4.20
C VAL A 82 6.69 -6.79 -3.50
N ASP A 83 8.02 -6.76 -3.47
CA ASP A 83 8.79 -7.81 -2.80
C ASP A 83 8.56 -7.80 -1.27
N LEU A 84 8.45 -6.62 -0.69
CA LEU A 84 8.09 -6.46 0.72
C LEU A 84 6.69 -7.03 1.01
N ALA A 85 5.69 -6.71 0.18
CA ALA A 85 4.34 -7.27 0.30
C ALA A 85 4.34 -8.80 0.16
N ARG A 86 5.15 -9.35 -0.76
CA ARG A 86 5.34 -10.79 -0.89
C ARG A 86 5.92 -11.43 0.37
N ASN A 87 6.87 -10.78 1.01
CA ASN A 87 7.45 -11.24 2.27
C ASN A 87 6.44 -11.17 3.42
N ASP A 88 5.67 -10.10 3.52
CA ASP A 88 4.63 -9.94 4.54
C ASP A 88 3.52 -10.99 4.37
N ILE A 89 3.01 -11.21 3.16
CA ILE A 89 2.03 -12.26 2.87
C ILE A 89 2.59 -13.66 3.19
N ALA A 90 3.87 -13.92 2.90
CA ALA A 90 4.48 -15.22 3.19
C ALA A 90 4.47 -15.59 4.68
N ARG A 91 4.45 -14.60 5.56
CA ARG A 91 4.42 -14.82 7.03
C ARG A 91 3.07 -15.31 7.54
N VAL A 92 2.00 -15.06 6.79
CA VAL A 92 0.62 -15.32 7.23
C VAL A 92 -0.16 -16.24 6.29
N ALA A 93 0.32 -16.44 5.07
CA ALA A 93 -0.34 -17.31 4.09
C ALA A 93 0.06 -18.78 4.25
N GLN A 94 -0.80 -19.67 3.79
CA GLN A 94 -0.48 -21.08 3.61
C GLN A 94 0.67 -21.22 2.60
N PRO A 95 1.64 -22.11 2.85
CA PRO A 95 2.73 -22.36 1.90
C PRO A 95 2.21 -22.68 0.49
N GLY A 96 2.84 -22.09 -0.52
CA GLY A 96 2.50 -22.29 -1.93
C GLY A 96 1.30 -21.50 -2.46
N THR A 97 0.57 -20.76 -1.61
CA THR A 97 -0.61 -20.01 -2.06
C THR A 97 -0.33 -18.54 -2.41
N ARG A 98 0.87 -18.04 -2.09
CA ARG A 98 1.25 -16.65 -2.37
C ARG A 98 1.41 -16.44 -3.88
N VAL A 99 0.72 -15.43 -4.40
CA VAL A 99 0.75 -15.07 -5.83
C VAL A 99 0.68 -13.56 -5.99
N VAL A 100 1.34 -13.03 -7.02
CA VAL A 100 1.14 -11.67 -7.51
C VAL A 100 0.08 -11.74 -8.60
N THR A 101 -1.11 -11.23 -8.33
CA THR A 101 -2.25 -11.30 -9.26
C THR A 101 -2.29 -10.15 -10.25
N GLU A 102 -1.73 -9.01 -9.85
CA GLU A 102 -1.58 -7.82 -10.69
C GLU A 102 -0.18 -7.25 -10.45
N LEU A 103 0.50 -6.87 -11.52
CA LEU A 103 1.85 -6.31 -11.45
C LEU A 103 1.95 -5.08 -12.35
N LEU A 104 2.36 -3.94 -11.75
CA LEU A 104 2.63 -2.67 -12.47
C LEU A 104 1.42 -2.18 -13.32
N THR A 105 0.22 -2.37 -12.80
CA THR A 105 -1.00 -1.84 -13.41
C THR A 105 -1.13 -0.35 -13.09
N VAL A 106 -1.52 0.46 -14.06
CA VAL A 106 -1.81 1.87 -13.80
C VAL A 106 -3.28 2.03 -13.45
N GLU A 107 -3.54 2.52 -12.24
CA GLU A 107 -4.88 2.92 -11.81
C GLU A 107 -5.04 4.44 -11.91
N LYS A 108 -6.14 4.87 -12.52
CA LYS A 108 -6.45 6.28 -12.74
C LYS A 108 -7.52 6.74 -11.76
N TYR A 109 -7.15 7.71 -10.95
CA TYR A 109 -8.04 8.41 -10.03
C TYR A 109 -8.45 9.76 -10.61
N GLU A 110 -9.21 10.55 -9.89
CA GLU A 110 -9.68 11.82 -10.42
C GLU A 110 -8.54 12.79 -10.76
N SER A 111 -7.55 12.92 -9.90
CA SER A 111 -6.46 13.91 -10.04
C SER A 111 -5.09 13.32 -10.35
N VAL A 112 -4.91 12.04 -10.10
CA VAL A 112 -3.63 11.32 -10.23
C VAL A 112 -3.80 9.95 -10.84
N GLN A 113 -2.70 9.36 -11.28
CA GLN A 113 -2.59 7.96 -11.67
C GLN A 113 -1.39 7.34 -10.95
N HIS A 114 -1.54 6.09 -10.52
CA HIS A 114 -0.54 5.37 -9.73
C HIS A 114 -0.19 4.03 -10.37
N LEU A 115 1.05 3.58 -10.13
CA LEU A 115 1.39 2.16 -10.30
C LEU A 115 0.85 1.38 -9.10
N VAL A 116 0.14 0.31 -9.39
CA VAL A 116 -0.48 -0.58 -8.41
C VAL A 116 -0.13 -2.01 -8.72
N SER A 117 0.14 -2.78 -7.70
CA SER A 117 0.26 -4.24 -7.78
C SER A 117 -0.62 -4.89 -6.71
N ASN A 118 -0.86 -6.19 -6.83
CA ASN A 118 -1.67 -6.91 -5.86
C ASN A 118 -1.00 -8.26 -5.54
N VAL A 119 -0.71 -8.47 -4.26
CA VAL A 119 -0.15 -9.71 -3.74
C VAL A 119 -1.18 -10.38 -2.85
N LYS A 120 -1.50 -11.64 -3.14
CA LYS A 120 -2.51 -12.44 -2.43
C LYS A 120 -1.94 -13.74 -1.92
N GLY A 121 -2.65 -14.31 -0.95
CA GLY A 121 -2.44 -15.66 -0.47
C GLY A 121 -3.67 -16.18 0.28
N THR A 122 -3.73 -17.47 0.56
CA THR A 122 -4.72 -18.05 1.46
C THR A 122 -4.21 -17.91 2.88
N LEU A 123 -4.98 -17.29 3.77
CA LEU A 123 -4.60 -17.12 5.18
C LEU A 123 -4.43 -18.50 5.83
N ALA A 124 -3.36 -18.69 6.59
CA ALA A 124 -3.14 -19.91 7.34
C ALA A 124 -4.30 -20.15 8.33
N SER A 125 -4.81 -21.37 8.42
CA SER A 125 -6.04 -21.73 9.14
C SER A 125 -6.02 -21.37 10.63
N LYS A 126 -4.83 -21.37 11.23
CA LYS A 126 -4.61 -21.02 12.64
C LYS A 126 -4.56 -19.52 12.93
N LEU A 127 -4.59 -18.67 11.91
CA LEU A 127 -4.51 -17.22 12.03
C LEU A 127 -5.88 -16.58 11.78
N ASP A 128 -6.13 -15.47 12.45
CA ASP A 128 -7.26 -14.58 12.20
C ASP A 128 -6.79 -13.26 11.56
N ALA A 129 -7.72 -12.37 11.30
CA ALA A 129 -7.42 -11.08 10.66
C ALA A 129 -6.52 -10.19 11.52
N LEU A 130 -6.69 -10.24 12.85
CA LEU A 130 -5.85 -9.46 13.77
C LEU A 130 -4.42 -10.01 13.81
N SER A 131 -4.26 -11.33 13.84
CA SER A 131 -2.97 -11.99 13.75
C SER A 131 -2.24 -11.66 12.45
N ALA A 132 -2.97 -11.65 11.32
CA ALA A 132 -2.43 -11.26 10.03
C ALA A 132 -2.00 -9.79 10.02
N TYR A 133 -2.80 -8.88 10.56
CA TYR A 133 -2.45 -7.47 10.71
C TYR A 133 -1.16 -7.29 11.52
N LEU A 134 -1.09 -7.86 12.72
CA LEU A 134 0.09 -7.74 13.57
C LEU A 134 1.37 -8.32 12.94
N ALA A 135 1.24 -9.42 12.19
CA ALA A 135 2.38 -10.03 11.51
C ALA A 135 2.91 -9.21 10.32
N THR A 136 2.06 -8.41 9.67
CA THR A 136 2.43 -7.57 8.52
C THR A 136 2.84 -6.15 8.90
N MET A 137 2.56 -5.71 10.12
CA MET A 137 3.05 -4.43 10.66
C MET A 137 4.59 -4.43 10.79
N ASN A 138 5.28 -3.29 10.75
CA ASN A 138 4.82 -1.98 10.34
C ASN A 138 4.85 -1.87 8.82
N MET A 139 4.17 -0.84 8.29
CA MET A 139 4.07 -0.63 6.84
C MET A 139 5.42 -0.33 6.20
N GLY A 140 5.70 -1.01 5.10
CA GLY A 140 6.99 -0.91 4.41
C GLY A 140 7.29 0.46 3.82
N THR A 141 6.27 1.18 3.36
CA THR A 141 6.38 2.56 2.87
C THR A 141 6.90 3.53 3.93
N LEU A 142 6.74 3.21 5.21
CA LEU A 142 7.17 4.04 6.34
C LEU A 142 8.42 3.52 7.05
N THR A 143 8.78 2.26 6.85
CA THR A 143 9.95 1.63 7.47
C THR A 143 11.12 1.47 6.52
N GLY A 144 10.86 1.07 5.28
CA GLY A 144 11.90 0.72 4.30
C GLY A 144 12.13 -0.78 4.18
N ALA A 145 13.06 -1.15 3.30
CA ALA A 145 13.43 -2.54 3.04
C ALA A 145 14.96 -2.73 3.10
N PRO A 146 15.46 -3.85 3.67
CA PRO A 146 14.74 -4.90 4.39
C PRO A 146 14.10 -4.40 5.70
N LYS A 147 12.82 -4.73 5.93
CA LYS A 147 11.98 -4.13 6.97
C LYS A 147 12.62 -4.13 8.37
N ILE A 148 13.13 -5.28 8.82
CA ILE A 148 13.67 -5.42 10.18
C ILE A 148 14.93 -4.57 10.37
N GLU A 149 15.83 -4.56 9.41
CA GLU A 149 17.06 -3.76 9.50
C GLU A 149 16.75 -2.26 9.41
N ALA A 150 15.83 -1.86 8.55
CA ALA A 150 15.37 -0.48 8.47
C ALA A 150 14.76 -0.01 9.80
N MET A 151 13.90 -0.83 10.43
CA MET A 151 13.33 -0.53 11.75
C MET A 151 14.40 -0.40 12.85
N LYS A 152 15.44 -1.24 12.83
CA LYS A 152 16.58 -1.11 13.78
C LYS A 152 17.32 0.20 13.59
N LEU A 153 17.59 0.59 12.33
CA LEU A 153 18.26 1.86 12.02
C LEU A 153 17.41 3.06 12.43
N ILE A 154 16.10 3.04 12.13
CA ILE A 154 15.16 4.08 12.57
C ILE A 154 15.20 4.22 14.09
N ARG A 155 15.12 3.09 14.83
CA ARG A 155 15.18 3.10 16.28
C ARG A 155 16.48 3.68 16.84
N LEU A 156 17.59 3.47 16.14
CA LEU A 156 18.90 3.98 16.52
C LEU A 156 19.05 5.49 16.25
N LEU A 157 18.53 5.94 15.10
CA LEU A 157 18.74 7.31 14.61
C LEU A 157 17.69 8.30 15.12
N GLU A 158 16.44 7.89 15.23
CA GLU A 158 15.36 8.74 15.72
C GLU A 158 15.34 8.80 17.24
N LYS A 159 15.43 10.02 17.79
CA LYS A 159 15.44 10.28 19.24
C LYS A 159 14.04 10.32 19.84
N THR A 160 13.01 10.49 19.01
CA THR A 160 11.60 10.61 19.41
C THR A 160 10.78 9.42 18.93
N LYS A 161 9.70 9.11 19.65
CA LYS A 161 8.74 8.08 19.21
C LYS A 161 7.85 8.67 18.11
N ARG A 162 7.60 7.91 17.06
CA ARG A 162 6.69 8.31 15.97
C ARG A 162 5.22 8.34 16.40
N GLY A 163 4.85 7.60 17.44
CA GLY A 163 3.47 7.51 17.90
C GLY A 163 2.57 6.90 16.83
N TYR A 164 1.52 7.62 16.46
CA TYR A 164 0.60 7.19 15.41
C TYR A 164 1.15 7.30 13.98
N TYR A 165 2.30 7.95 13.78
CA TYR A 165 2.97 8.00 12.49
C TYR A 165 3.79 6.73 12.28
N GLY A 166 3.39 5.91 11.33
CA GLY A 166 4.11 4.69 10.99
C GLY A 166 3.71 3.42 11.77
N GLY A 167 2.62 3.50 12.51
CA GLY A 167 1.98 2.35 13.16
C GLY A 167 2.39 2.10 14.58
#